data_7aaff31d7022e49652bbeb1affd3c2d2
#
_entry.id   7aaff31d7022e49652bbeb1affd3c2d2
#
_cell.length_a   1.000
_cell.length_b   1.000
_cell.length_c   1.000
_cell.angle_alpha   90.00
_cell.angle_beta   90.00
_cell.angle_gamma   90.00
#
_symmetry.space_group_name_H-M   'P 1'
#
loop_
_entity.id
_entity.type
_entity.pdbx_description
1 polymer ?
#
loop_
_entity_poly.entity_id
_entity_poly.type
_entity_poly.pdbx_seq_one_letter_code
_entity_poly.pdbx_strand_id
1 'polypeptide(L)'
;ITSYRENSGTRQAVPWKVIGYDADNDGTFTMAEKPAWLTALSSESGSGGTSAEAGTATLTKDVKDLLKERNDRLKNATAVGSASAPYDLSLHNYQGATTARNTANSYLISAPGHYRIPLVYGNAIKNGATNSNAYETTATGTYVLQHFKDHNNQNITDPWIEKSNAANAGIDGAKIVWADEKDLVTSPSIAHDASGDAYLDFEVKQADIKSGNAVVAVTKGGTVVWSWHLWFAPKDALDKIEVTNHQGVKYNFTKEALGWKLIQWSGSTYSSARTVKVKVEQTVANNGTKQEAVINITQNPGSVKKGATTLYQFGRKDAFPGVDETQLPQGSINKNAGDNMSITNGIQHPDFYYTGGSNWNSNYGYYNLWSADNTVTGDWNVGNDNLVVKTVYDPSPVGFKMPANNAFTGFTANGQNDGTMNVDGTDDRQTFSNNFGHNFWTSSSKKATINFPASGFRFSNGGALNDVGNSGYY
;
A
#
# COMPACT_ATOMS: atom_id res chain seq x y z
N ILE A 1 42.51 16.63 0.42
CA ILE A 1 43.16 17.92 0.80
C ILE A 1 44.40 18.07 -0.02
N THR A 2 44.66 19.27 -0.59
CA THR A 2 45.92 19.68 -1.14
C THR A 2 46.54 20.74 -0.21
N SER A 3 47.77 20.57 0.20
CA SER A 3 48.44 21.53 1.08
C SER A 3 49.89 21.76 0.65
N TYR A 4 50.14 22.92 0.06
CA TYR A 4 51.47 23.30 -0.42
C TYR A 4 51.71 24.79 -0.33
N ARG A 5 52.97 25.21 -0.49
CA ARG A 5 53.36 26.59 -0.69
C ARG A 5 54.08 26.72 -2.01
N GLU A 6 53.91 27.86 -2.64
CA GLU A 6 54.66 28.22 -3.83
C GLU A 6 55.77 29.20 -3.43
N ASN A 7 57.00 28.84 -3.76
CA ASN A 7 58.17 29.66 -3.52
C ASN A 7 58.99 29.71 -4.80
N SER A 8 59.09 30.89 -5.43
CA SER A 8 59.84 31.12 -6.68
C SER A 8 59.48 30.13 -7.78
N GLY A 9 58.18 29.87 -7.97
CA GLY A 9 57.63 28.96 -8.98
C GLY A 9 57.74 27.46 -8.63
N THR A 10 58.27 27.13 -7.46
CA THR A 10 58.34 25.73 -6.98
C THR A 10 57.30 25.50 -5.90
N ARG A 11 56.50 24.41 -6.04
CA ARG A 11 55.48 24.03 -5.05
C ARG A 11 56.07 23.01 -4.07
N GLN A 12 56.02 23.38 -2.79
CA GLN A 12 56.54 22.57 -1.69
C GLN A 12 55.39 22.07 -0.83
N ALA A 13 55.34 20.79 -0.53
CA ALA A 13 54.37 20.20 0.39
C ALA A 13 54.46 20.83 1.77
N VAL A 14 53.31 21.06 2.39
CA VAL A 14 53.18 21.52 3.77
C VAL A 14 52.25 20.60 4.53
N PRO A 15 52.67 19.96 5.60
CA PRO A 15 51.80 19.09 6.39
C PRO A 15 50.63 19.90 6.97
N TRP A 16 49.51 19.23 7.09
CA TRP A 16 48.28 19.79 7.63
C TRP A 16 47.70 18.90 8.75
N LYS A 17 46.80 19.44 9.57
CA LYS A 17 46.05 18.71 10.59
C LYS A 17 44.65 19.31 10.78
N VAL A 18 43.69 18.49 11.28
CA VAL A 18 42.43 18.97 11.81
C VAL A 18 42.70 19.76 13.10
N ILE A 19 42.06 20.93 13.22
CA ILE A 19 42.19 21.79 14.40
C ILE A 19 40.89 22.02 15.15
N GLY A 20 39.76 21.64 14.57
CA GLY A 20 38.47 21.75 15.24
C GLY A 20 37.28 21.45 14.34
N TYR A 21 36.17 21.34 14.99
CA TYR A 21 34.85 21.12 14.43
C TYR A 21 33.92 22.27 14.82
N ASP A 22 32.96 22.62 13.97
CA ASP A 22 31.87 23.55 14.20
C ASP A 22 30.56 22.81 13.84
N ALA A 23 29.84 22.34 14.84
CA ALA A 23 28.65 21.55 14.70
C ALA A 23 27.36 22.36 14.83
N ASP A 24 27.38 23.49 15.51
CA ASP A 24 26.27 24.40 15.73
C ASP A 24 26.26 25.59 14.77
N ASN A 25 27.31 25.69 13.93
CA ASN A 25 27.46 26.72 12.90
C ASN A 25 27.62 28.14 13.47
N ASP A 26 28.23 28.27 14.64
CA ASP A 26 28.53 29.58 15.26
C ASP A 26 29.81 30.22 14.76
N GLY A 27 30.63 29.48 13.97
CA GLY A 27 31.92 29.93 13.41
C GLY A 27 33.10 29.68 14.33
N THR A 28 32.89 29.17 15.53
CA THR A 28 33.93 28.73 16.45
C THR A 28 34.28 27.26 16.16
N PHE A 29 35.56 26.93 16.15
CA PHE A 29 36.00 25.57 15.85
C PHE A 29 36.76 25.01 17.04
N THR A 30 36.20 23.95 17.65
CA THR A 30 36.85 23.25 18.77
C THR A 30 36.85 21.74 18.54
N MET A 31 37.83 21.03 19.09
CA MET A 31 37.87 19.56 19.01
C MET A 31 36.72 18.93 19.80
N ALA A 32 36.18 19.61 20.79
CA ALA A 32 35.04 19.15 21.61
C ALA A 32 33.73 19.11 20.84
N GLU A 33 33.59 19.87 19.77
CA GLU A 33 32.39 19.93 18.94
C GLU A 33 32.31 18.83 17.88
N LYS A 34 33.23 17.86 17.87
CA LYS A 34 33.11 16.68 17.04
C LYS A 34 31.79 15.97 17.39
N PRO A 35 30.78 15.95 16.49
CA PRO A 35 29.51 15.38 16.84
C PRO A 35 29.59 13.85 16.93
N ALA A 36 28.81 13.26 17.83
CA ALA A 36 28.82 11.81 18.08
C ALA A 36 28.49 10.97 16.84
N TRP A 37 27.73 11.53 15.88
CA TRP A 37 27.39 10.85 14.64
C TRP A 37 28.54 10.78 13.62
N LEU A 38 29.60 11.64 13.74
CA LEU A 38 30.84 11.54 12.99
C LEU A 38 31.83 10.69 13.80
N THR A 39 31.83 9.39 13.59
CA THR A 39 32.62 8.46 14.44
C THR A 39 34.08 8.46 14.14
N ALA A 40 34.46 8.64 12.86
CA ALA A 40 35.87 8.69 12.47
C ALA A 40 36.10 9.50 11.19
N LEU A 41 37.28 10.07 11.07
CA LEU A 41 37.89 10.45 9.81
C LEU A 41 39.05 9.49 9.53
N SER A 42 39.22 9.05 8.30
CA SER A 42 40.35 8.16 7.92
C SER A 42 41.70 8.85 8.03
N SER A 43 41.73 10.20 7.99
CA SER A 43 42.90 11.00 8.17
C SER A 43 42.51 12.31 8.85
N GLU A 44 43.11 12.57 10.00
CA GLU A 44 43.01 13.87 10.73
C GLU A 44 44.26 14.74 10.52
N SER A 45 45.24 14.24 9.73
CA SER A 45 46.48 14.97 9.33
C SER A 45 47.01 14.37 8.03
N GLY A 46 47.85 15.10 7.35
CA GLY A 46 48.53 14.63 6.14
C GLY A 46 49.86 15.34 5.91
N SER A 47 50.65 14.79 4.99
CA SER A 47 51.98 15.33 4.62
C SER A 47 51.88 16.55 3.71
N GLY A 48 50.74 16.74 3.08
CA GLY A 48 50.49 17.75 2.06
C GLY A 48 51.11 17.40 0.70
N GLY A 49 50.92 18.30 -0.23
CA GLY A 49 51.37 18.17 -1.61
C GLY A 49 50.42 18.86 -2.59
N THR A 50 50.77 18.78 -3.86
CA THR A 50 49.96 19.30 -4.99
C THR A 50 48.89 18.33 -5.43
N SER A 51 49.07 17.04 -5.13
CA SER A 51 48.04 16.02 -5.31
C SER A 51 47.12 15.95 -4.10
N ALA A 52 45.82 15.71 -4.32
CA ALA A 52 44.86 15.61 -3.25
C ALA A 52 45.08 14.34 -2.40
N GLU A 53 45.25 14.52 -1.10
CA GLU A 53 45.17 13.45 -0.12
C GLU A 53 43.70 13.17 0.15
N ALA A 54 43.23 11.98 -0.26
CA ALA A 54 41.87 11.55 -0.08
C ALA A 54 41.60 11.13 1.36
N GLY A 55 40.42 11.39 1.86
CA GLY A 55 39.95 10.93 3.14
C GLY A 55 38.48 10.52 3.09
N THR A 56 38.07 9.69 4.05
CA THR A 56 36.68 9.25 4.22
C THR A 56 36.20 9.59 5.62
N ALA A 57 34.92 9.91 5.73
CA ALA A 57 34.24 10.08 7.01
C ALA A 57 33.37 8.84 7.29
N THR A 58 33.46 8.32 8.51
CA THR A 58 32.62 7.27 9.01
C THR A 58 31.51 7.85 9.87
N LEU A 59 30.27 7.56 9.55
CA LEU A 59 29.09 8.13 10.21
C LEU A 59 28.28 7.03 10.89
N THR A 60 27.57 7.34 11.98
CA THR A 60 26.59 6.42 12.56
C THR A 60 25.42 6.23 11.61
N LYS A 61 24.77 5.06 11.63
CA LYS A 61 23.60 4.81 10.78
C LYS A 61 22.30 5.34 11.38
N ASP A 62 22.18 5.45 12.69
CA ASP A 62 21.02 5.95 13.43
C ASP A 62 19.67 5.57 12.78
N VAL A 63 19.45 4.26 12.62
CA VAL A 63 18.29 3.71 11.90
C VAL A 63 17.17 3.37 12.86
N LYS A 64 15.96 3.75 12.46
CA LYS A 64 14.70 3.45 13.15
C LYS A 64 13.91 2.43 12.36
N ASP A 65 13.48 1.34 12.99
CA ASP A 65 12.65 0.30 12.38
C ASP A 65 11.17 0.69 12.44
N LEU A 66 10.69 1.34 11.39
CA LEU A 66 9.31 1.81 11.27
C LEU A 66 8.32 0.67 10.98
N LEU A 67 8.78 -0.45 10.40
CA LEU A 67 7.93 -1.64 10.24
C LEU A 67 7.63 -2.26 11.61
N LYS A 68 8.65 -2.39 12.46
CA LYS A 68 8.43 -2.86 13.83
C LYS A 68 7.45 -1.97 14.58
N GLU A 69 7.62 -0.65 14.53
CA GLU A 69 6.69 0.29 15.17
C GLU A 69 5.27 0.15 14.63
N ARG A 70 5.11 -0.03 13.32
CA ARG A 70 3.80 -0.26 12.69
C ARG A 70 3.15 -1.55 13.22
N ASN A 71 3.89 -2.63 13.29
CA ASN A 71 3.41 -3.90 13.82
C ASN A 71 3.10 -3.82 15.32
N ASP A 72 3.92 -3.10 16.10
CA ASP A 72 3.68 -2.86 17.52
C ASP A 72 2.38 -2.04 17.74
N ARG A 73 2.05 -1.10 16.87
CA ARG A 73 0.76 -0.37 16.90
C ARG A 73 -0.43 -1.32 16.77
N LEU A 74 -0.33 -2.34 15.92
CA LEU A 74 -1.38 -3.37 15.76
C LEU A 74 -1.46 -4.26 17.01
N LYS A 75 -0.33 -4.76 17.50
CA LYS A 75 -0.24 -5.64 18.67
C LYS A 75 -0.72 -4.99 19.96
N ASN A 76 -0.40 -3.70 20.14
CA ASN A 76 -0.70 -2.94 21.34
C ASN A 76 -2.03 -2.20 21.26
N ALA A 77 -2.74 -2.28 20.14
CA ALA A 77 -4.09 -1.74 20.04
C ALA A 77 -5.02 -2.47 21.02
N THR A 78 -5.94 -1.73 21.60
CA THR A 78 -6.94 -2.32 22.50
C THR A 78 -7.73 -3.40 21.77
N ALA A 79 -7.74 -4.61 22.31
CA ALA A 79 -8.46 -5.74 21.74
C ALA A 79 -9.96 -5.43 21.66
N VAL A 80 -10.62 -5.91 20.60
CA VAL A 80 -12.04 -5.68 20.35
C VAL A 80 -12.82 -6.98 20.36
N GLY A 81 -14.07 -6.92 20.79
CA GLY A 81 -14.95 -8.08 20.88
C GLY A 81 -14.46 -9.17 21.85
N SER A 82 -15.26 -10.20 21.97
CA SER A 82 -14.96 -11.44 22.72
C SER A 82 -15.60 -12.61 22.00
N ALA A 83 -15.24 -13.85 22.40
CA ALA A 83 -15.85 -15.05 21.81
C ALA A 83 -17.38 -15.08 21.96
N SER A 84 -17.92 -14.55 23.06
CA SER A 84 -19.38 -14.46 23.29
C SER A 84 -20.05 -13.23 22.71
N ALA A 85 -19.27 -12.19 22.36
CA ALA A 85 -19.74 -10.94 21.77
C ALA A 85 -18.72 -10.41 20.74
N PRO A 86 -18.62 -11.04 19.57
CA PRO A 86 -17.68 -10.63 18.53
C PRO A 86 -17.92 -9.21 18.04
N TYR A 87 -16.84 -8.53 17.69
CA TYR A 87 -16.89 -7.20 17.08
C TYR A 87 -17.38 -7.29 15.64
N ASP A 88 -18.59 -6.80 15.37
CA ASP A 88 -19.19 -6.79 14.03
C ASP A 88 -18.56 -5.68 13.17
N LEU A 89 -17.75 -6.09 12.20
CA LEU A 89 -17.04 -5.16 11.30
C LEU A 89 -17.98 -4.29 10.46
N SER A 90 -19.21 -4.75 10.22
CA SER A 90 -20.21 -4.00 9.45
C SER A 90 -20.92 -2.90 10.25
N LEU A 91 -20.83 -2.92 11.58
CA LEU A 91 -21.41 -1.93 12.48
C LEU A 91 -20.41 -0.86 12.94
N HIS A 92 -19.21 -0.85 12.38
CA HIS A 92 -18.18 0.11 12.76
C HIS A 92 -17.50 0.69 11.51
N ASN A 93 -17.16 1.97 11.57
CA ASN A 93 -16.32 2.55 10.56
C ASN A 93 -14.83 2.18 10.81
N TYR A 94 -13.93 2.52 9.87
CA TYR A 94 -12.50 2.18 9.98
C TYR A 94 -11.80 2.82 11.19
N GLN A 95 -12.35 3.90 11.75
CA GLN A 95 -11.87 4.53 12.98
C GLN A 95 -12.35 3.79 14.25
N GLY A 96 -13.30 2.85 14.11
CA GLY A 96 -13.88 2.08 15.20
C GLY A 96 -15.12 2.70 15.84
N ALA A 97 -15.66 3.78 15.28
CA ALA A 97 -16.91 4.35 15.74
C ALA A 97 -18.09 3.48 15.28
N THR A 98 -19.06 3.27 16.19
CA THR A 98 -20.30 2.55 15.87
C THR A 98 -21.12 3.31 14.84
N THR A 99 -21.64 2.58 13.87
CA THR A 99 -22.48 3.11 12.79
C THR A 99 -23.67 2.19 12.54
N ALA A 100 -24.63 2.65 11.76
CA ALA A 100 -25.59 1.74 11.15
C ALA A 100 -24.82 0.73 10.26
N ARG A 101 -25.38 -0.46 10.04
CA ARG A 101 -24.72 -1.53 9.28
C ARG A 101 -24.36 -1.06 7.88
N ASN A 102 -23.08 -1.24 7.53
CA ASN A 102 -22.56 -1.05 6.19
C ASN A 102 -21.67 -2.24 5.84
N THR A 103 -21.89 -2.85 4.70
CA THR A 103 -21.17 -4.05 4.27
C THR A 103 -20.21 -3.78 3.10
N ALA A 104 -19.21 -4.61 2.94
CA ALA A 104 -18.20 -4.52 1.88
C ALA A 104 -17.53 -5.87 1.64
N ASN A 105 -16.68 -5.96 0.62
CA ASN A 105 -15.86 -7.15 0.36
C ASN A 105 -14.47 -7.09 1.03
N SER A 106 -14.05 -5.92 1.51
CA SER A 106 -12.82 -5.78 2.28
C SER A 106 -13.08 -5.08 3.61
N TYR A 107 -12.38 -5.51 4.63
CA TYR A 107 -12.42 -4.92 5.96
C TYR A 107 -11.01 -4.68 6.50
N LEU A 108 -10.83 -3.54 7.16
CA LEU A 108 -9.59 -3.20 7.85
C LEU A 108 -9.57 -3.82 9.25
N ILE A 109 -8.53 -4.57 9.56
CA ILE A 109 -8.25 -5.12 10.88
C ILE A 109 -7.09 -4.35 11.50
N SER A 110 -7.36 -3.59 12.55
CA SER A 110 -6.39 -2.69 13.17
C SER A 110 -6.08 -3.00 14.63
N ALA A 111 -6.62 -4.09 15.16
CA ALA A 111 -6.44 -4.52 16.55
C ALA A 111 -6.58 -6.05 16.68
N PRO A 112 -6.05 -6.67 17.74
CA PRO A 112 -6.43 -8.03 18.12
C PRO A 112 -7.90 -8.12 18.51
N GLY A 113 -8.49 -9.31 18.48
CA GLY A 113 -9.84 -9.51 19.00
C GLY A 113 -10.61 -10.64 18.38
N HIS A 114 -11.88 -10.73 18.76
CA HIS A 114 -12.85 -11.62 18.15
C HIS A 114 -13.77 -10.79 17.25
N TYR A 115 -13.87 -11.20 16.01
CA TYR A 115 -14.54 -10.46 14.96
C TYR A 115 -15.66 -11.27 14.33
N ARG A 116 -16.62 -10.57 13.73
CA ARG A 116 -17.59 -11.17 12.83
C ARG A 116 -17.84 -10.31 11.60
N ILE A 117 -18.22 -11.00 10.53
CA ILE A 117 -18.68 -10.41 9.27
C ILE A 117 -20.08 -10.99 8.98
N PRO A 118 -21.11 -10.16 8.74
CA PRO A 118 -22.41 -10.68 8.30
C PRO A 118 -22.27 -11.36 6.93
N LEU A 119 -22.94 -12.46 6.72
CA LEU A 119 -22.99 -13.15 5.43
C LEU A 119 -23.89 -12.37 4.45
N VAL A 120 -23.37 -11.23 4.01
CA VAL A 120 -24.03 -10.27 3.12
C VAL A 120 -23.16 -10.03 1.89
N TYR A 121 -23.77 -9.92 0.72
CA TYR A 121 -23.09 -9.64 -0.54
C TYR A 121 -22.49 -8.23 -0.56
N GLY A 122 -21.17 -8.10 -0.64
CA GLY A 122 -20.47 -6.82 -0.81
C GLY A 122 -21.11 -5.67 -0.02
N ASN A 123 -21.50 -4.60 -0.72
CA ASN A 123 -22.19 -3.44 -0.16
C ASN A 123 -23.72 -3.48 -0.29
N ALA A 124 -24.31 -4.68 -0.28
CA ALA A 124 -25.76 -4.84 -0.40
C ALA A 124 -26.55 -4.28 0.81
N ILE A 125 -25.89 -3.98 1.93
CA ILE A 125 -26.44 -3.17 3.04
C ILE A 125 -25.66 -1.88 3.15
N LYS A 126 -26.38 -0.74 3.16
CA LYS A 126 -25.83 0.60 3.34
C LYS A 126 -26.67 1.40 4.30
N ASN A 127 -26.05 1.98 5.33
CA ASN A 127 -26.71 2.75 6.38
C ASN A 127 -27.90 2.01 7.04
N GLY A 128 -27.73 0.70 7.27
CA GLY A 128 -28.72 -0.16 7.91
C GLY A 128 -29.88 -0.60 7.00
N ALA A 129 -29.89 -0.22 5.75
CA ALA A 129 -30.95 -0.56 4.79
C ALA A 129 -30.43 -1.37 3.59
N THR A 130 -31.30 -2.13 2.96
CA THR A 130 -31.04 -2.79 1.67
C THR A 130 -30.59 -1.77 0.63
N ASN A 131 -29.49 -2.04 -0.04
CA ASN A 131 -28.93 -1.25 -1.13
C ASN A 131 -29.02 -2.04 -2.44
N SER A 132 -30.24 -2.12 -3.02
CA SER A 132 -30.48 -2.91 -4.23
C SER A 132 -29.68 -2.40 -5.44
N ASN A 133 -29.35 -1.11 -5.50
CA ASN A 133 -28.49 -0.53 -6.53
C ASN A 133 -27.08 -1.16 -6.58
N ALA A 134 -26.68 -1.92 -5.56
CA ALA A 134 -25.43 -2.64 -5.56
C ALA A 134 -25.46 -3.93 -6.38
N TYR A 135 -26.65 -4.50 -6.63
CA TYR A 135 -26.79 -5.79 -7.30
C TYR A 135 -27.86 -5.83 -8.39
N GLU A 136 -28.53 -4.71 -8.63
CA GLU A 136 -29.43 -4.54 -9.78
C GLU A 136 -29.35 -3.13 -10.35
N THR A 137 -29.59 -2.99 -11.65
CA THR A 137 -29.62 -1.69 -12.34
C THR A 137 -30.69 -1.68 -13.43
N THR A 138 -31.23 -0.50 -13.70
CA THR A 138 -32.11 -0.24 -14.85
C THR A 138 -31.34 0.16 -16.10
N ALA A 139 -30.02 0.34 -16.00
CA ALA A 139 -29.17 0.62 -17.14
C ALA A 139 -29.23 -0.54 -18.16
N THR A 140 -29.19 -0.22 -19.44
CA THR A 140 -29.33 -1.19 -20.54
C THR A 140 -28.11 -1.10 -21.47
N GLY A 141 -27.73 -2.23 -22.04
CA GLY A 141 -26.63 -2.34 -23.00
C GLY A 141 -26.21 -3.80 -23.19
N THR A 142 -25.54 -4.09 -24.29
CA THR A 142 -25.08 -5.45 -24.62
C THR A 142 -24.18 -6.05 -23.56
N TYR A 143 -23.38 -5.19 -22.89
CA TYR A 143 -22.39 -5.59 -21.88
C TYR A 143 -22.73 -5.06 -20.48
N VAL A 144 -24.03 -4.87 -20.20
CA VAL A 144 -24.53 -4.42 -18.91
C VAL A 144 -25.23 -5.58 -18.21
N LEU A 145 -24.70 -5.99 -17.08
CA LEU A 145 -25.34 -6.97 -16.20
C LEU A 145 -26.41 -6.26 -15.37
N GLN A 146 -27.69 -6.50 -15.68
CA GLN A 146 -28.81 -5.84 -14.98
C GLN A 146 -29.06 -6.42 -13.59
N HIS A 147 -28.89 -7.73 -13.44
CA HIS A 147 -29.03 -8.43 -12.16
C HIS A 147 -27.75 -9.18 -11.85
N PHE A 148 -27.08 -8.79 -10.79
CA PHE A 148 -25.83 -9.40 -10.34
C PHE A 148 -26.10 -10.82 -9.83
N LYS A 149 -25.12 -11.70 -9.95
CA LYS A 149 -25.27 -13.14 -9.75
C LYS A 149 -24.54 -13.60 -8.49
N ASP A 150 -25.11 -14.65 -7.89
CA ASP A 150 -24.47 -15.41 -6.82
C ASP A 150 -23.54 -16.51 -7.38
N HIS A 151 -22.97 -17.31 -6.48
CA HIS A 151 -22.08 -18.42 -6.82
C HIS A 151 -22.74 -19.55 -7.65
N ASN A 152 -24.06 -19.60 -7.75
CA ASN A 152 -24.82 -20.55 -8.56
C ASN A 152 -25.43 -19.91 -9.81
N ASN A 153 -24.97 -18.73 -10.20
CA ASN A 153 -25.49 -17.95 -11.34
C ASN A 153 -26.98 -17.56 -11.19
N GLN A 154 -27.48 -17.52 -9.94
CA GLN A 154 -28.80 -17.00 -9.65
C GLN A 154 -28.74 -15.49 -9.40
N ASN A 155 -29.84 -14.78 -9.73
CA ASN A 155 -29.93 -13.37 -9.38
C ASN A 155 -29.87 -13.18 -7.86
N ILE A 156 -29.09 -12.20 -7.39
CA ILE A 156 -29.13 -11.76 -6.01
C ILE A 156 -30.43 -10.98 -5.81
N THR A 157 -31.25 -11.42 -4.87
CA THR A 157 -32.59 -10.88 -4.60
C THR A 157 -32.73 -10.34 -3.18
N ASP A 158 -31.80 -10.68 -2.29
CA ASP A 158 -31.71 -10.22 -0.91
C ASP A 158 -30.24 -9.93 -0.54
N PRO A 159 -29.95 -8.93 0.29
CA PRO A 159 -28.60 -8.66 0.77
C PRO A 159 -27.95 -9.86 1.47
N TRP A 160 -28.71 -10.60 2.27
CA TRP A 160 -28.22 -11.75 3.01
C TRP A 160 -28.11 -12.98 2.11
N ILE A 161 -26.92 -13.59 2.11
CA ILE A 161 -26.58 -14.69 1.22
C ILE A 161 -27.58 -15.85 1.38
N GLU A 162 -27.86 -16.26 2.61
CA GLU A 162 -28.76 -17.37 2.90
C GLU A 162 -30.23 -17.08 2.58
N LYS A 163 -30.62 -15.78 2.50
CA LYS A 163 -31.99 -15.36 2.21
C LYS A 163 -32.22 -15.08 0.73
N SER A 164 -31.16 -14.78 -0.01
CA SER A 164 -31.25 -14.40 -1.43
C SER A 164 -31.82 -15.52 -2.29
N ASN A 165 -31.44 -16.77 -2.05
CA ASN A 165 -31.90 -17.94 -2.75
C ASN A 165 -32.00 -19.13 -1.79
N ALA A 166 -33.07 -19.95 -1.92
CA ALA A 166 -33.23 -21.12 -1.07
C ALA A 166 -32.06 -22.12 -1.15
N ALA A 167 -31.39 -22.20 -2.31
CA ALA A 167 -30.22 -23.04 -2.49
C ALA A 167 -29.01 -22.58 -1.65
N ASN A 168 -28.99 -21.33 -1.16
CA ASN A 168 -27.88 -20.77 -0.36
C ASN A 168 -28.07 -20.99 1.13
N ALA A 169 -29.26 -21.34 1.61
CA ALA A 169 -29.54 -21.56 3.02
C ALA A 169 -28.69 -22.72 3.59
N GLY A 170 -28.22 -22.58 4.85
CA GLY A 170 -27.44 -23.60 5.53
C GLY A 170 -25.97 -23.62 5.09
N ILE A 171 -25.33 -22.47 5.05
CA ILE A 171 -23.86 -22.34 4.92
C ILE A 171 -23.24 -23.06 6.11
N ASP A 172 -22.34 -24.02 5.85
CA ASP A 172 -21.89 -25.02 6.82
C ASP A 172 -20.38 -24.95 7.14
N GLY A 173 -19.62 -24.16 6.39
CA GLY A 173 -18.17 -24.10 6.57
C GLY A 173 -17.56 -22.72 6.38
N ALA A 174 -16.37 -22.56 6.96
CA ALA A 174 -15.54 -21.39 6.77
C ALA A 174 -14.09 -21.82 6.58
N LYS A 175 -13.34 -21.09 5.73
CA LYS A 175 -11.93 -21.39 5.48
C LYS A 175 -11.12 -20.13 5.23
N ILE A 176 -9.81 -20.22 5.48
CA ILE A 176 -8.83 -19.25 5.00
C ILE A 176 -8.43 -19.72 3.60
N VAL A 177 -8.64 -18.85 2.61
CA VAL A 177 -8.27 -19.11 1.21
C VAL A 177 -6.78 -18.97 1.04
N TRP A 178 -6.25 -17.83 1.50
CA TRP A 178 -4.82 -17.57 1.62
C TRP A 178 -4.58 -16.46 2.66
N ALA A 179 -3.37 -16.44 3.22
CA ALA A 179 -2.83 -15.33 3.99
C ALA A 179 -1.35 -15.15 3.66
N ASP A 180 -0.89 -13.90 3.60
CA ASP A 180 0.50 -13.56 3.28
C ASP A 180 1.37 -13.42 4.54
N GLU A 181 0.80 -13.65 5.71
CA GLU A 181 1.46 -13.80 7.00
C GLU A 181 0.82 -14.95 7.79
N LYS A 182 1.62 -15.61 8.62
CA LYS A 182 1.17 -16.75 9.40
C LYS A 182 0.21 -16.33 10.51
N ASP A 183 -0.86 -17.09 10.68
CA ASP A 183 -1.81 -17.01 11.80
C ASP A 183 -2.49 -15.64 11.98
N LEU A 184 -2.61 -14.84 10.89
CA LEU A 184 -3.36 -13.57 10.93
C LEU A 184 -4.82 -13.78 11.34
N VAL A 185 -5.41 -14.89 10.90
CA VAL A 185 -6.79 -15.28 11.18
C VAL A 185 -6.76 -16.69 11.78
N THR A 186 -7.49 -16.90 12.86
CA THR A 186 -7.64 -18.22 13.48
C THR A 186 -9.11 -18.52 13.74
N SER A 187 -9.44 -19.81 13.81
CA SER A 187 -10.77 -20.32 14.18
C SER A 187 -11.95 -19.75 13.40
N PRO A 188 -11.89 -19.63 12.05
CA PRO A 188 -13.04 -19.18 11.30
C PRO A 188 -14.20 -20.18 11.43
N SER A 189 -15.40 -19.68 11.74
CA SER A 189 -16.61 -20.51 11.95
C SER A 189 -17.88 -19.76 11.56
N ILE A 190 -18.94 -20.52 11.29
CA ILE A 190 -20.28 -19.96 11.01
C ILE A 190 -21.05 -19.84 12.32
N ALA A 191 -21.70 -18.70 12.50
CA ALA A 191 -22.60 -18.44 13.62
C ALA A 191 -23.89 -17.82 13.11
N HIS A 192 -24.99 -18.02 13.87
CA HIS A 192 -26.27 -17.37 13.60
C HIS A 192 -26.68 -16.57 14.86
N ASP A 193 -27.27 -15.42 14.65
CA ASP A 193 -27.86 -14.64 15.75
C ASP A 193 -29.29 -15.12 16.09
N ALA A 194 -29.90 -14.49 17.07
CA ALA A 194 -31.25 -14.83 17.51
C ALA A 194 -32.33 -14.60 16.43
N SER A 195 -32.03 -13.78 15.40
CA SER A 195 -32.90 -13.52 14.26
C SER A 195 -32.67 -14.54 13.13
N GLY A 196 -31.71 -15.45 13.28
CA GLY A 196 -31.30 -16.40 12.26
C GLY A 196 -30.40 -15.81 11.18
N ASP A 197 -29.86 -14.60 11.37
CA ASP A 197 -28.91 -14.01 10.47
C ASP A 197 -27.53 -14.66 10.63
N ALA A 198 -26.89 -14.99 9.51
CA ALA A 198 -25.64 -15.74 9.49
C ALA A 198 -24.41 -14.83 9.49
N TYR A 199 -23.37 -15.27 10.17
CA TYR A 199 -22.09 -14.55 10.30
C TYR A 199 -20.92 -15.50 10.15
N LEU A 200 -19.80 -14.95 9.64
CA LEU A 200 -18.47 -15.54 9.76
C LEU A 200 -17.79 -14.95 11.00
N ASP A 201 -17.58 -15.76 12.02
CA ASP A 201 -16.84 -15.40 13.22
C ASP A 201 -15.38 -15.88 13.11
N PHE A 202 -14.41 -15.09 13.63
CA PHE A 202 -12.99 -15.44 13.63
C PHE A 202 -12.22 -14.69 14.72
N GLU A 203 -11.03 -15.17 15.03
CA GLU A 203 -10.13 -14.57 16.02
C GLU A 203 -8.86 -14.03 15.34
N VAL A 204 -8.39 -12.88 15.84
CA VAL A 204 -7.09 -12.28 15.54
C VAL A 204 -6.31 -12.18 16.84
N LYS A 205 -5.26 -13.01 16.99
CA LYS A 205 -4.49 -13.08 18.21
C LYS A 205 -3.50 -11.93 18.32
N GLN A 206 -3.34 -11.38 19.52
CA GLN A 206 -2.39 -10.31 19.80
C GLN A 206 -0.94 -10.71 19.48
N ALA A 207 -0.58 -11.97 19.68
CA ALA A 207 0.77 -12.46 19.39
C ALA A 207 1.10 -12.44 17.90
N ASP A 208 0.09 -12.65 17.05
CA ASP A 208 0.26 -12.97 15.63
C ASP A 208 -0.07 -11.79 14.71
N ILE A 209 -0.84 -10.79 15.20
CA ILE A 209 -1.24 -9.65 14.37
C ILE A 209 -0.05 -8.81 13.92
N LYS A 210 0.03 -8.57 12.62
CA LYS A 210 1.01 -7.68 11.96
C LYS A 210 0.49 -7.24 10.60
N SER A 211 1.19 -6.32 9.94
CA SER A 211 0.85 -5.85 8.60
C SER A 211 0.80 -7.02 7.61
N GLY A 212 -0.32 -7.18 6.94
CA GLY A 212 -0.54 -8.29 6.01
C GLY A 212 -1.97 -8.36 5.48
N ASN A 213 -2.28 -9.45 4.78
CA ASN A 213 -3.56 -9.69 4.14
C ASN A 213 -3.99 -11.15 4.30
N ALA A 214 -5.29 -11.37 4.39
CA ALA A 214 -5.90 -12.68 4.32
C ALA A 214 -7.20 -12.62 3.52
N VAL A 215 -7.51 -13.69 2.79
CA VAL A 215 -8.83 -13.90 2.19
C VAL A 215 -9.49 -15.05 2.92
N VAL A 216 -10.69 -14.79 3.45
CA VAL A 216 -11.53 -15.77 4.13
C VAL A 216 -12.78 -16.05 3.30
N ALA A 217 -13.27 -17.26 3.35
CA ALA A 217 -14.44 -17.68 2.59
C ALA A 217 -15.39 -18.53 3.44
N VAL A 218 -16.67 -18.48 3.07
CA VAL A 218 -17.68 -19.40 3.60
C VAL A 218 -18.06 -20.41 2.53
N THR A 219 -18.41 -21.61 2.96
CA THR A 219 -18.71 -22.74 2.07
C THR A 219 -20.04 -23.38 2.41
N LYS A 220 -20.64 -23.99 1.40
CA LYS A 220 -21.76 -24.91 1.54
C LYS A 220 -21.42 -26.21 0.82
N GLY A 221 -21.38 -27.31 1.56
CA GLY A 221 -20.97 -28.61 1.01
C GLY A 221 -19.57 -28.57 0.38
N GLY A 222 -18.66 -27.77 0.92
CA GLY A 222 -17.31 -27.57 0.40
C GLY A 222 -17.16 -26.55 -0.75
N THR A 223 -18.26 -26.13 -1.41
CA THR A 223 -18.22 -25.09 -2.45
C THR A 223 -18.20 -23.70 -1.82
N VAL A 224 -17.31 -22.84 -2.27
CA VAL A 224 -17.27 -21.44 -1.80
C VAL A 224 -18.52 -20.69 -2.28
N VAL A 225 -19.19 -20.06 -1.33
CA VAL A 225 -20.40 -19.26 -1.57
C VAL A 225 -20.06 -17.78 -1.69
N TRP A 226 -19.15 -17.29 -0.83
CA TRP A 226 -18.62 -15.92 -0.86
C TRP A 226 -17.30 -15.85 -0.11
N SER A 227 -16.57 -14.75 -0.33
CA SER A 227 -15.26 -14.49 0.31
C SER A 227 -15.07 -13.00 0.59
N TRP A 228 -14.25 -12.69 1.56
CA TRP A 228 -13.88 -11.34 1.97
C TRP A 228 -12.37 -11.21 2.10
N HIS A 229 -11.86 -10.03 1.82
CA HIS A 229 -10.50 -9.64 2.06
C HIS A 229 -10.38 -8.96 3.43
N LEU A 230 -9.45 -9.40 4.25
CA LEU A 230 -9.07 -8.81 5.52
C LEU A 230 -7.70 -8.15 5.35
N TRP A 231 -7.66 -6.83 5.53
CA TRP A 231 -6.44 -6.04 5.42
C TRP A 231 -5.97 -5.63 6.82
N PHE A 232 -4.79 -6.11 7.24
CA PHE A 232 -4.19 -5.85 8.55
C PHE A 232 -3.29 -4.63 8.46
N ALA A 233 -3.80 -3.48 8.89
CA ALA A 233 -3.11 -2.21 8.87
C ALA A 233 -3.62 -1.27 9.97
N PRO A 234 -2.83 -0.26 10.40
CA PRO A 234 -3.32 0.77 11.31
C PRO A 234 -4.51 1.53 10.73
N LYS A 235 -5.37 2.07 11.60
CA LYS A 235 -6.60 2.78 11.21
C LYS A 235 -6.35 3.91 10.20
N ASP A 236 -5.24 4.63 10.34
CA ASP A 236 -4.87 5.74 9.48
C ASP A 236 -4.53 5.33 8.03
N ALA A 237 -4.44 4.02 7.72
CA ALA A 237 -4.28 3.54 6.36
C ALA A 237 -5.44 3.95 5.44
N LEU A 238 -6.64 4.09 6.00
CA LEU A 238 -7.85 4.53 5.29
C LEU A 238 -8.16 6.03 5.46
N ASP A 239 -7.27 6.81 6.07
CA ASP A 239 -7.43 8.26 6.10
C ASP A 239 -7.48 8.83 4.68
N LYS A 240 -8.31 9.86 4.50
CA LYS A 240 -8.58 10.43 3.18
C LYS A 240 -7.55 11.50 2.82
N ILE A 241 -7.01 11.40 1.62
CA ILE A 241 -6.18 12.42 1.00
C ILE A 241 -6.96 12.97 -0.20
N GLU A 242 -7.27 14.28 -0.17
CA GLU A 242 -7.93 14.95 -1.27
C GLU A 242 -6.93 15.16 -2.43
N VAL A 243 -7.32 14.70 -3.60
CA VAL A 243 -6.59 14.87 -4.86
C VAL A 243 -7.48 15.61 -5.84
N THR A 244 -6.94 16.64 -6.47
CA THR A 244 -7.61 17.36 -7.56
C THR A 244 -7.07 16.84 -8.89
N ASN A 245 -7.94 16.30 -9.73
CA ASN A 245 -7.58 15.78 -11.04
C ASN A 245 -7.26 16.88 -12.04
N HIS A 246 -6.86 16.53 -13.26
CA HIS A 246 -6.52 17.49 -14.31
C HIS A 246 -7.72 18.36 -14.73
N GLN A 247 -8.94 17.84 -14.63
CA GLN A 247 -10.21 18.54 -14.92
C GLN A 247 -10.68 19.44 -13.77
N GLY A 248 -9.96 19.49 -12.65
CA GLY A 248 -10.31 20.29 -11.47
C GLY A 248 -11.32 19.62 -10.53
N VAL A 249 -11.67 18.36 -10.77
CA VAL A 249 -12.57 17.58 -9.89
C VAL A 249 -11.79 17.01 -8.71
N LYS A 250 -12.41 17.04 -7.52
CA LYS A 250 -11.80 16.55 -6.28
C LYS A 250 -12.22 15.13 -5.95
N TYR A 251 -11.23 14.30 -5.64
CA TYR A 251 -11.39 12.92 -5.20
C TYR A 251 -10.72 12.71 -3.84
N ASN A 252 -11.28 11.83 -3.01
CA ASN A 252 -10.66 11.39 -1.78
C ASN A 252 -10.10 9.99 -1.95
N PHE A 253 -8.79 9.88 -2.03
CA PHE A 253 -8.07 8.61 -2.02
C PHE A 253 -7.76 8.17 -0.59
N THR A 254 -7.57 6.87 -0.39
CA THR A 254 -7.01 6.34 0.86
C THR A 254 -5.52 6.69 0.97
N LYS A 255 -5.05 6.91 2.18
CA LYS A 255 -3.62 7.18 2.46
C LYS A 255 -2.70 6.05 2.01
N GLU A 256 -3.17 4.81 2.10
CA GLU A 256 -2.45 3.63 1.63
C GLU A 256 -3.30 2.89 0.60
N ALA A 257 -2.65 2.29 -0.40
CA ALA A 257 -3.32 1.43 -1.36
C ALA A 257 -3.93 0.21 -0.67
N LEU A 258 -5.11 -0.24 -1.13
CA LEU A 258 -5.80 -1.39 -0.56
C LEU A 258 -4.90 -2.62 -0.52
N GLY A 259 -4.78 -3.22 0.66
CA GLY A 259 -3.94 -4.39 0.86
C GLY A 259 -2.44 -4.10 0.98
N TRP A 260 -2.04 -2.83 1.14
CA TRP A 260 -0.63 -2.50 1.33
C TRP A 260 -0.05 -3.25 2.51
N LYS A 261 0.94 -4.10 2.23
CA LYS A 261 1.73 -4.85 3.19
C LYS A 261 3.15 -4.31 3.19
N LEU A 262 3.64 -3.88 4.33
CA LEU A 262 5.03 -3.49 4.50
C LEU A 262 5.91 -4.71 4.74
N ILE A 263 6.99 -4.83 3.96
CA ILE A 263 8.01 -5.89 4.08
C ILE A 263 9.22 -5.35 4.82
N GLN A 264 9.60 -4.11 4.53
CA GLN A 264 10.69 -3.40 5.20
C GLN A 264 10.36 -1.91 5.24
N TRP A 265 10.52 -1.30 6.40
CA TRP A 265 10.44 0.15 6.50
C TRP A 265 11.40 0.63 7.59
N SER A 266 12.47 1.25 7.18
CA SER A 266 13.46 1.86 8.07
C SER A 266 13.65 3.32 7.71
N GLY A 267 13.92 4.15 8.70
CA GLY A 267 14.21 5.57 8.54
C GLY A 267 15.33 6.02 9.45
N SER A 268 15.77 7.26 9.31
CA SER A 268 16.71 7.86 10.25
C SER A 268 16.03 8.34 11.52
N THR A 269 16.75 8.36 12.64
CA THR A 269 16.27 8.91 13.92
C THR A 269 16.16 10.44 13.91
N TYR A 270 16.70 11.08 12.87
CA TYR A 270 16.65 12.52 12.62
C TYR A 270 15.91 12.83 11.32
N SER A 271 15.22 13.95 11.28
CA SER A 271 14.30 14.33 10.19
C SER A 271 14.89 15.25 9.13
N SER A 272 16.01 15.93 9.43
CA SER A 272 16.68 16.87 8.52
C SER A 272 18.15 16.55 8.39
N ALA A 273 18.77 17.01 7.31
CA ALA A 273 20.22 16.91 7.12
C ALA A 273 20.96 17.55 8.29
N ARG A 274 22.01 16.89 8.76
CA ARG A 274 22.90 17.38 9.81
C ARG A 274 24.31 17.56 9.25
N THR A 275 24.94 18.69 9.52
CA THR A 275 26.23 19.07 8.95
C THR A 275 27.19 19.44 10.06
N VAL A 276 28.44 19.08 9.90
CA VAL A 276 29.56 19.60 10.71
C VAL A 276 30.61 20.19 9.77
N LYS A 277 31.12 21.32 10.12
CA LYS A 277 32.28 21.90 9.46
C LYS A 277 33.56 21.43 10.17
N VAL A 278 34.53 21.01 9.40
CA VAL A 278 35.82 20.52 9.88
C VAL A 278 36.89 21.49 9.41
N LYS A 279 37.58 22.14 10.32
CA LYS A 279 38.67 23.06 10.00
C LYS A 279 40.00 22.32 10.01
N VAL A 280 40.76 22.48 8.95
CA VAL A 280 42.13 22.01 8.81
C VAL A 280 43.09 23.19 8.70
N GLU A 281 44.31 23.04 9.21
CA GLU A 281 45.35 24.09 9.24
C GLU A 281 46.69 23.49 8.82
N GLN A 282 47.50 24.25 8.11
CA GLN A 282 48.92 23.93 7.91
C GLN A 282 49.68 23.91 9.24
N THR A 283 50.51 22.89 9.45
CA THR A 283 51.26 22.76 10.72
C THR A 283 52.41 23.76 10.84
N VAL A 284 52.90 24.28 9.72
CA VAL A 284 54.02 25.23 9.66
C VAL A 284 53.58 26.58 9.15
N ALA A 285 53.87 27.64 9.86
CA ALA A 285 53.59 29.03 9.44
C ALA A 285 54.53 29.52 8.34
N ASN A 286 54.05 30.42 7.49
CA ASN A 286 54.85 31.22 6.57
C ASN A 286 54.64 32.70 6.90
N ASN A 287 55.71 33.39 7.25
CA ASN A 287 55.66 34.78 7.74
C ASN A 287 54.60 34.98 8.84
N GLY A 288 54.54 34.04 9.78
CA GLY A 288 53.59 34.08 10.90
C GLY A 288 52.18 33.59 10.58
N THR A 289 51.87 33.30 9.32
CA THR A 289 50.51 32.88 8.89
C THR A 289 50.49 31.42 8.48
N LYS A 290 49.51 30.69 8.96
CA LYS A 290 49.16 29.34 8.51
C LYS A 290 47.91 29.41 7.64
N GLN A 291 47.88 28.63 6.54
CA GLN A 291 46.65 28.53 5.70
C GLN A 291 45.68 27.55 6.33
N GLU A 292 44.45 27.88 6.25
CA GLU A 292 43.32 27.10 6.76
C GLU A 292 42.35 26.75 5.63
N ALA A 293 41.58 25.67 5.81
CA ALA A 293 40.45 25.32 4.97
C ALA A 293 39.35 24.69 5.82
N VAL A 294 38.11 24.82 5.33
CA VAL A 294 36.95 24.24 5.98
C VAL A 294 36.29 23.21 5.03
N ILE A 295 35.99 22.03 5.55
CA ILE A 295 35.35 20.94 4.86
C ILE A 295 33.98 20.75 5.51
N ASN A 296 32.93 20.69 4.72
CA ASN A 296 31.58 20.37 5.19
C ASN A 296 31.33 18.87 5.04
N ILE A 297 30.92 18.20 6.13
CA ILE A 297 30.47 16.83 6.14
C ILE A 297 28.99 16.85 6.48
N THR A 298 28.14 16.40 5.53
CA THR A 298 26.70 16.39 5.70
C THR A 298 26.19 14.95 5.68
N GLN A 299 25.35 14.62 6.65
CA GLN A 299 24.60 13.37 6.69
C GLN A 299 23.12 13.66 6.44
N ASN A 300 22.61 13.14 5.34
CA ASN A 300 21.20 13.26 5.01
C ASN A 300 20.39 12.15 5.71
N PRO A 301 19.14 12.43 6.11
CA PRO A 301 18.26 11.37 6.56
C PRO A 301 18.02 10.38 5.42
N GLY A 302 18.01 9.11 5.75
CA GLY A 302 17.71 8.04 4.81
C GLY A 302 16.44 7.33 5.19
N SER A 303 15.71 6.80 4.18
CA SER A 303 14.61 5.89 4.41
C SER A 303 14.61 4.79 3.35
N VAL A 304 14.19 3.59 3.76
CA VAL A 304 13.92 2.47 2.87
C VAL A 304 12.51 1.98 3.18
N LYS A 305 11.66 1.90 2.17
CA LYS A 305 10.29 1.41 2.29
C LYS A 305 10.05 0.39 1.19
N LYS A 306 9.80 -0.85 1.59
CA LYS A 306 9.51 -1.96 0.69
C LYS A 306 8.20 -2.60 1.10
N GLY A 307 7.38 -2.93 0.12
CA GLY A 307 6.11 -3.59 0.37
C GLY A 307 5.48 -4.11 -0.90
N ALA A 308 4.30 -4.66 -0.74
CA ALA A 308 3.46 -5.17 -1.80
C ALA A 308 2.01 -4.77 -1.52
N THR A 309 1.16 -4.74 -2.54
CA THR A 309 -0.29 -4.58 -2.39
C THR A 309 -1.00 -5.85 -2.82
N THR A 310 -2.27 -5.96 -2.50
CA THR A 310 -3.12 -6.93 -3.17
C THR A 310 -3.42 -6.49 -4.60
N LEU A 311 -3.56 -7.46 -5.49
CA LEU A 311 -3.91 -7.27 -6.89
C LEU A 311 -5.32 -7.82 -7.16
N TYR A 312 -6.01 -7.27 -8.15
CA TYR A 312 -7.39 -7.65 -8.48
C TYR A 312 -7.54 -7.85 -9.98
N GLN A 313 -8.39 -8.78 -10.36
CA GLN A 313 -8.87 -8.87 -11.74
C GLN A 313 -10.13 -8.02 -11.88
N PHE A 314 -10.27 -7.29 -13.00
CA PHE A 314 -11.44 -6.45 -13.25
C PHE A 314 -12.76 -7.21 -13.02
N GLY A 315 -13.68 -6.58 -12.32
CA GLY A 315 -15.00 -7.11 -12.03
C GLY A 315 -15.05 -8.14 -10.89
N ARG A 316 -13.90 -8.53 -10.31
CA ARG A 316 -13.84 -9.44 -9.16
C ARG A 316 -13.63 -8.69 -7.85
N LYS A 317 -14.24 -9.22 -6.80
CA LYS A 317 -14.06 -8.77 -5.41
C LYS A 317 -12.83 -9.35 -4.73
N ASP A 318 -12.25 -10.41 -5.31
CA ASP A 318 -11.23 -11.24 -4.66
C ASP A 318 -9.84 -10.66 -4.80
N ALA A 319 -9.16 -10.52 -3.68
CA ALA A 319 -7.78 -10.07 -3.59
C ALA A 319 -6.82 -11.22 -3.93
N PHE A 320 -5.77 -10.92 -4.70
CA PHE A 320 -4.63 -11.79 -4.94
C PHE A 320 -3.38 -11.23 -4.27
N PRO A 321 -2.51 -12.09 -3.71
CA PRO A 321 -1.31 -11.62 -3.03
C PRO A 321 -0.36 -10.91 -4.00
N GLY A 322 0.19 -9.78 -3.57
CA GLY A 322 1.29 -9.08 -4.24
C GLY A 322 2.68 -9.64 -3.86
N VAL A 323 2.71 -10.84 -3.30
CA VAL A 323 3.91 -11.62 -3.01
C VAL A 323 3.89 -12.92 -3.80
N ASP A 324 5.03 -13.56 -3.94
CA ASP A 324 5.14 -14.86 -4.62
C ASP A 324 4.22 -15.89 -3.93
N GLU A 325 3.36 -16.53 -4.70
CA GLU A 325 2.40 -17.51 -4.20
C GLU A 325 3.05 -18.73 -3.56
N THR A 326 4.29 -19.06 -3.93
CA THR A 326 5.06 -20.16 -3.32
C THR A 326 5.54 -19.85 -1.91
N GLN A 327 5.47 -18.56 -1.52
CA GLN A 327 5.89 -18.05 -0.21
C GLN A 327 4.71 -17.77 0.73
N LEU A 328 3.49 -18.10 0.32
CA LEU A 328 2.32 -17.92 1.20
C LEU A 328 2.43 -18.87 2.39
N PRO A 329 2.42 -18.36 3.63
CA PRO A 329 2.54 -19.19 4.82
C PRO A 329 1.26 -19.95 5.15
N GLN A 330 0.11 -19.56 4.53
CA GLN A 330 -1.17 -20.19 4.76
C GLN A 330 -2.06 -20.11 3.50
N GLY A 331 -2.67 -21.24 3.16
CA GLY A 331 -3.48 -21.37 1.95
C GLY A 331 -2.64 -21.40 0.68
N SER A 332 -3.27 -21.20 -0.46
CA SER A 332 -2.61 -21.18 -1.76
C SER A 332 -3.46 -20.46 -2.80
N ILE A 333 -2.85 -20.09 -3.91
CA ILE A 333 -3.56 -19.64 -5.11
C ILE A 333 -3.13 -20.45 -6.33
N ASN A 334 -4.06 -20.68 -7.26
CA ASN A 334 -3.75 -21.13 -8.60
C ASN A 334 -3.54 -19.89 -9.49
N LYS A 335 -2.30 -19.56 -9.78
CA LYS A 335 -1.96 -18.37 -10.57
C LYS A 335 -2.28 -18.49 -12.06
N ASN A 336 -2.57 -19.70 -12.55
CA ASN A 336 -2.84 -19.97 -13.96
C ASN A 336 -4.02 -20.93 -14.09
N ALA A 337 -5.23 -20.42 -13.82
CA ALA A 337 -6.46 -21.19 -13.88
C ALA A 337 -7.04 -21.32 -15.30
N GLY A 338 -6.36 -20.78 -16.32
CA GLY A 338 -6.82 -20.83 -17.71
C GLY A 338 -7.90 -19.78 -18.01
N ASP A 339 -8.62 -19.96 -19.12
CA ASP A 339 -9.54 -18.98 -19.70
C ASP A 339 -11.04 -19.20 -19.36
N ASN A 340 -11.33 -20.04 -18.38
CA ASN A 340 -12.72 -20.34 -17.95
C ASN A 340 -13.30 -19.31 -16.95
N MET A 341 -12.92 -18.05 -17.09
CA MET A 341 -13.47 -16.99 -16.23
C MET A 341 -14.97 -16.84 -16.47
N SER A 342 -15.74 -16.90 -15.40
CA SER A 342 -17.14 -16.53 -15.33
C SER A 342 -17.46 -15.93 -13.96
N ILE A 343 -18.60 -15.32 -13.79
CA ILE A 343 -19.03 -14.81 -12.48
C ILE A 343 -19.06 -15.96 -11.46
N THR A 344 -19.68 -17.07 -11.82
CA THR A 344 -19.77 -18.27 -10.97
C THR A 344 -18.38 -18.78 -10.58
N ASN A 345 -17.53 -19.03 -11.58
CA ASN A 345 -16.18 -19.53 -11.32
C ASN A 345 -15.36 -18.54 -10.49
N GLY A 346 -15.48 -17.24 -10.75
CA GLY A 346 -14.81 -16.21 -9.97
C GLY A 346 -15.21 -16.21 -8.49
N ILE A 347 -16.51 -16.41 -8.19
CA ILE A 347 -16.99 -16.45 -6.81
C ILE A 347 -16.61 -17.77 -6.11
N GLN A 348 -16.76 -18.91 -6.80
CA GLN A 348 -16.47 -20.24 -6.23
C GLN A 348 -14.98 -20.49 -6.03
N HIS A 349 -14.13 -19.81 -6.81
CA HIS A 349 -12.68 -19.95 -6.77
C HIS A 349 -11.97 -18.61 -6.50
N PRO A 350 -12.07 -18.06 -5.30
CA PRO A 350 -11.37 -16.81 -4.92
C PRO A 350 -9.85 -16.96 -4.95
N ASP A 351 -9.35 -18.19 -4.98
CA ASP A 351 -7.93 -18.59 -5.11
C ASP A 351 -7.46 -18.76 -6.56
N PHE A 352 -8.34 -18.67 -7.57
CA PHE A 352 -7.98 -18.86 -8.98
C PHE A 352 -7.76 -17.52 -9.67
N TYR A 353 -6.53 -17.30 -10.16
CA TYR A 353 -6.21 -16.21 -11.08
C TYR A 353 -6.42 -16.73 -12.51
N TYR A 354 -7.43 -16.20 -13.19
CA TYR A 354 -7.77 -16.60 -14.55
C TYR A 354 -6.86 -15.91 -15.55
N THR A 355 -6.43 -16.65 -16.54
CA THR A 355 -5.53 -16.16 -17.60
C THR A 355 -6.29 -15.98 -18.90
N GLY A 356 -5.94 -14.94 -19.66
CA GLY A 356 -6.69 -14.51 -20.81
C GLY A 356 -6.79 -15.57 -21.92
N GLY A 357 -7.94 -15.63 -22.54
CA GLY A 357 -8.28 -16.47 -23.67
C GLY A 357 -9.62 -16.07 -24.27
N SER A 358 -10.06 -16.74 -25.34
CA SER A 358 -11.32 -16.41 -26.02
C SER A 358 -12.55 -16.65 -25.15
N ASN A 359 -12.53 -17.69 -24.32
CA ASN A 359 -13.63 -18.03 -23.42
C ASN A 359 -13.74 -17.04 -22.26
N TRP A 360 -12.60 -16.53 -21.76
CA TRP A 360 -12.55 -15.53 -20.72
C TRP A 360 -13.36 -14.28 -21.13
N ASN A 361 -13.06 -13.72 -22.31
CA ASN A 361 -13.75 -12.53 -22.84
C ASN A 361 -15.23 -12.78 -23.13
N SER A 362 -15.60 -13.95 -23.68
CA SER A 362 -16.99 -14.25 -24.01
C SER A 362 -17.88 -14.52 -22.79
N ASN A 363 -17.29 -15.01 -21.68
CA ASN A 363 -18.04 -15.38 -20.47
C ASN A 363 -18.04 -14.30 -19.39
N TYR A 364 -17.26 -13.24 -19.55
CA TYR A 364 -17.06 -12.20 -18.53
C TYR A 364 -16.95 -10.79 -19.11
N GLY A 365 -17.61 -10.54 -20.22
CA GLY A 365 -17.50 -9.30 -21.00
C GLY A 365 -18.33 -8.11 -20.52
N TYR A 366 -18.77 -8.08 -19.25
CA TYR A 366 -19.58 -6.98 -18.72
C TYR A 366 -18.72 -5.78 -18.32
N TYR A 367 -19.20 -4.57 -18.63
CA TYR A 367 -18.49 -3.31 -18.31
C TYR A 367 -18.88 -2.71 -16.96
N ASN A 368 -19.98 -3.17 -16.36
CA ASN A 368 -20.56 -2.55 -15.17
C ASN A 368 -20.27 -3.31 -13.87
N LEU A 369 -19.33 -4.25 -13.86
CA LEU A 369 -19.10 -5.12 -12.71
C LEU A 369 -18.63 -4.39 -11.43
N TRP A 370 -17.99 -3.23 -11.57
CA TRP A 370 -17.60 -2.38 -10.42
C TRP A 370 -18.42 -1.08 -10.32
N SER A 371 -19.20 -0.73 -11.36
CA SER A 371 -20.10 0.42 -11.33
C SER A 371 -21.40 0.07 -12.05
N ALA A 372 -22.48 -0.16 -11.28
CA ALA A 372 -23.74 -0.74 -11.77
C ALA A 372 -24.31 -0.04 -13.01
N ASP A 373 -24.19 1.30 -13.07
CA ASP A 373 -24.73 2.12 -14.14
C ASP A 373 -23.74 2.39 -15.27
N ASN A 374 -22.57 1.72 -15.28
CA ASN A 374 -21.60 1.92 -16.34
C ASN A 374 -22.07 1.28 -17.65
N THR A 375 -22.39 2.11 -18.62
CA THR A 375 -22.80 1.72 -19.97
C THR A 375 -21.75 2.05 -21.03
N VAL A 376 -20.63 2.63 -20.64
CA VAL A 376 -19.56 3.05 -21.56
C VAL A 376 -18.93 1.84 -22.21
N THR A 377 -19.09 1.74 -23.51
CA THR A 377 -18.57 0.65 -24.32
C THR A 377 -17.21 1.00 -24.89
N GLY A 378 -16.17 0.30 -24.43
CA GLY A 378 -15.00 0.01 -25.24
C GLY A 378 -14.04 1.13 -25.64
N ASP A 379 -14.34 2.41 -25.41
CA ASP A 379 -13.36 3.45 -25.66
C ASP A 379 -12.61 3.84 -24.39
N TRP A 380 -11.54 3.11 -24.13
CA TRP A 380 -10.62 3.33 -23.03
C TRP A 380 -9.89 4.68 -23.09
N ASN A 381 -10.02 5.42 -24.21
CA ASN A 381 -9.47 6.76 -24.37
C ASN A 381 -10.41 7.87 -23.87
N VAL A 382 -11.68 7.57 -23.63
CA VAL A 382 -12.64 8.55 -23.14
C VAL A 382 -12.81 8.44 -21.63
N GLY A 383 -12.02 9.24 -20.90
CA GLY A 383 -12.17 9.40 -19.46
C GLY A 383 -13.42 10.22 -19.10
N ASN A 384 -14.01 9.93 -17.93
CA ASN A 384 -15.11 10.70 -17.38
C ASN A 384 -15.02 10.78 -15.85
N ASP A 385 -15.77 11.72 -15.28
CA ASP A 385 -15.95 11.93 -13.84
C ASP A 385 -17.32 11.45 -13.35
N ASN A 386 -17.98 10.55 -14.09
CA ASN A 386 -19.29 10.04 -13.73
C ASN A 386 -19.28 9.34 -12.36
N LEU A 387 -20.36 9.50 -11.63
CA LEU A 387 -20.51 8.87 -10.32
C LEU A 387 -20.48 7.34 -10.46
N VAL A 388 -19.51 6.72 -9.77
CA VAL A 388 -19.45 5.25 -9.69
C VAL A 388 -20.52 4.75 -8.71
N VAL A 389 -21.40 3.89 -9.17
CA VAL A 389 -22.39 3.18 -8.33
C VAL A 389 -21.79 1.85 -7.91
N LYS A 390 -21.27 1.81 -6.70
CA LYS A 390 -20.56 0.65 -6.14
C LYS A 390 -21.41 -0.61 -6.18
N THR A 391 -20.88 -1.68 -6.78
CA THR A 391 -21.56 -2.98 -6.89
C THR A 391 -21.16 -3.95 -5.77
N VAL A 392 -21.86 -5.08 -5.68
CA VAL A 392 -21.49 -6.18 -4.77
C VAL A 392 -20.13 -6.82 -5.11
N TYR A 393 -19.60 -6.59 -6.33
CA TYR A 393 -18.29 -7.11 -6.73
C TYR A 393 -17.15 -6.10 -6.55
N ASP A 394 -17.42 -4.86 -6.14
CA ASP A 394 -16.38 -3.88 -5.84
C ASP A 394 -15.55 -4.34 -4.63
N PRO A 395 -14.22 -4.41 -4.73
CA PRO A 395 -13.35 -4.89 -3.65
C PRO A 395 -13.14 -3.89 -2.51
N SER A 396 -13.52 -2.63 -2.69
CA SER A 396 -13.17 -1.55 -1.76
C SER A 396 -13.85 -1.69 -0.39
N PRO A 397 -13.20 -1.21 0.70
CA PRO A 397 -13.79 -1.21 2.03
C PRO A 397 -15.07 -0.35 2.16
N VAL A 398 -15.70 -0.43 3.32
CA VAL A 398 -16.85 0.43 3.67
C VAL A 398 -16.45 1.91 3.56
N GLY A 399 -17.28 2.70 2.88
CA GLY A 399 -17.06 4.13 2.67
C GLY A 399 -16.16 4.49 1.49
N PHE A 400 -15.63 3.47 0.80
CA PHE A 400 -14.81 3.61 -0.41
C PHE A 400 -15.40 2.81 -1.56
N LYS A 401 -14.98 3.14 -2.78
CA LYS A 401 -15.39 2.48 -4.03
C LYS A 401 -14.30 2.66 -5.07
N MET A 402 -14.35 1.88 -6.13
CA MET A 402 -13.53 2.14 -7.31
C MET A 402 -13.84 3.55 -7.85
N PRO A 403 -12.82 4.35 -8.16
CA PRO A 403 -13.04 5.72 -8.65
C PRO A 403 -13.44 5.73 -10.13
N ALA A 404 -13.96 6.88 -10.58
CA ALA A 404 -14.04 7.17 -12.01
C ALA A 404 -12.62 7.24 -12.61
N ASN A 405 -12.46 6.90 -13.88
CA ASN A 405 -11.13 6.85 -14.51
C ASN A 405 -10.42 8.21 -14.57
N ASN A 406 -11.15 9.33 -14.67
CA ASN A 406 -10.56 10.67 -14.59
C ASN A 406 -9.93 10.99 -13.22
N ALA A 407 -10.22 10.23 -12.19
CA ALA A 407 -9.63 10.46 -10.86
C ALA A 407 -8.10 10.47 -10.87
N PHE A 408 -7.49 9.74 -11.81
CA PHE A 408 -6.03 9.58 -11.94
C PHE A 408 -5.37 10.61 -12.86
N THR A 409 -6.13 11.41 -13.59
CA THR A 409 -5.57 12.34 -14.59
C THR A 409 -4.70 13.45 -13.99
N GLY A 410 -4.84 13.75 -12.69
CA GLY A 410 -3.97 14.68 -11.98
C GLY A 410 -2.56 14.17 -11.72
N PHE A 411 -2.31 12.87 -11.92
CA PHE A 411 -1.01 12.25 -11.69
C PHE A 411 -0.07 12.33 -12.89
N THR A 412 -0.53 12.90 -13.99
CA THR A 412 0.32 13.30 -15.12
C THR A 412 0.18 14.79 -15.40
N ALA A 413 1.23 15.39 -15.92
CA ALA A 413 1.28 16.84 -16.15
C ALA A 413 0.26 17.34 -17.20
N ASN A 414 -0.07 16.48 -18.18
CA ASN A 414 -1.01 16.79 -19.25
C ASN A 414 -2.39 16.12 -19.10
N GLY A 415 -2.61 15.35 -18.03
CA GLY A 415 -3.84 14.60 -17.82
C GLY A 415 -4.02 13.37 -18.71
N GLN A 416 -2.99 12.94 -19.44
CA GLN A 416 -3.00 11.80 -20.35
C GLN A 416 -2.14 10.66 -19.81
N ASN A 417 -2.47 9.41 -20.16
CA ASN A 417 -1.76 8.22 -19.69
C ASN A 417 -0.26 8.17 -20.07
N ASP A 418 0.12 8.83 -21.16
CA ASP A 418 1.49 8.92 -21.67
C ASP A 418 2.23 10.19 -21.23
N GLY A 419 1.58 11.03 -20.43
CA GLY A 419 2.15 12.26 -19.91
C GLY A 419 3.30 12.04 -18.93
N THR A 420 4.13 13.06 -18.77
CA THR A 420 5.14 13.12 -17.70
C THR A 420 4.46 12.98 -16.34
N MET A 421 4.97 12.11 -15.46
CA MET A 421 4.39 11.91 -14.12
C MET A 421 4.49 13.19 -13.26
N ASN A 422 3.41 13.54 -12.60
CA ASN A 422 3.32 14.71 -11.72
C ASN A 422 3.77 14.32 -10.29
N VAL A 423 5.07 14.05 -10.14
CA VAL A 423 5.67 13.54 -8.89
C VAL A 423 6.53 14.59 -8.18
N ASP A 424 6.70 14.39 -6.86
CA ASP A 424 7.69 15.08 -6.06
C ASP A 424 9.02 14.34 -6.19
N GLY A 425 9.95 14.91 -6.94
CA GLY A 425 11.24 14.33 -7.29
C GLY A 425 11.39 14.10 -8.79
N THR A 426 12.23 13.15 -9.16
CA THR A 426 12.51 12.82 -10.55
C THR A 426 11.43 11.89 -11.10
N ASP A 427 10.88 12.23 -12.26
CA ASP A 427 10.07 11.31 -13.07
C ASP A 427 11.02 10.26 -13.68
N ASP A 428 11.41 9.31 -12.85
CA ASP A 428 12.24 8.19 -13.28
C ASP A 428 11.43 6.92 -13.20
N ARG A 429 10.85 6.54 -14.33
CA ARG A 429 10.08 5.31 -14.49
C ARG A 429 10.94 4.04 -14.30
N GLN A 430 12.24 4.18 -14.14
CA GLN A 430 13.19 3.06 -14.04
C GLN A 430 13.87 2.94 -12.67
N THR A 431 13.98 4.03 -11.92
CA THR A 431 14.61 4.01 -10.59
C THR A 431 13.62 4.40 -9.51
N PHE A 432 12.85 3.44 -9.03
CA PHE A 432 12.12 3.57 -7.76
C PHE A 432 13.11 3.59 -6.61
N SER A 433 13.96 4.62 -6.56
CA SER A 433 14.97 4.74 -5.54
C SER A 433 14.31 4.83 -4.17
N ASN A 434 14.56 3.84 -3.35
CA ASN A 434 14.33 3.80 -1.91
C ASN A 434 12.87 3.76 -1.40
N ASN A 435 11.83 4.04 -2.20
CA ASN A 435 10.45 4.09 -1.71
C ASN A 435 9.51 3.05 -2.33
N PHE A 436 9.94 2.27 -3.31
CA PHE A 436 9.11 1.29 -4.01
C PHE A 436 7.76 1.88 -4.47
N GLY A 437 7.82 3.07 -5.05
CA GLY A 437 6.67 3.82 -5.52
C GLY A 437 6.99 5.29 -5.71
N HIS A 438 5.98 6.07 -6.10
CA HIS A 438 6.10 7.51 -6.30
C HIS A 438 5.20 8.31 -5.37
N ASN A 439 5.66 9.51 -5.00
CA ASN A 439 4.87 10.53 -4.35
C ASN A 439 4.30 11.47 -5.41
N PHE A 440 3.05 11.28 -5.78
CA PHE A 440 2.37 12.15 -6.72
C PHE A 440 1.87 13.41 -6.03
N TRP A 441 1.96 14.55 -6.70
CA TRP A 441 1.35 15.79 -6.22
C TRP A 441 -0.18 15.66 -6.21
N THR A 442 -0.81 16.08 -5.11
CA THR A 442 -2.27 16.01 -4.95
C THR A 442 -3.02 17.09 -5.71
N SER A 443 -2.32 18.08 -6.23
CA SER A 443 -2.88 19.17 -7.05
C SER A 443 -1.80 19.94 -7.77
N SER A 444 -2.19 20.80 -8.71
CA SER A 444 -1.29 21.73 -9.43
C SER A 444 -0.55 22.71 -8.51
N SER A 445 -1.04 22.93 -7.28
CA SER A 445 -0.36 23.80 -6.30
C SER A 445 0.88 23.16 -5.66
N LYS A 446 1.10 21.87 -5.85
CA LYS A 446 2.29 21.11 -5.36
C LYS A 446 2.60 21.30 -3.88
N LYS A 447 1.58 21.32 -3.02
CA LYS A 447 1.74 21.52 -1.56
C LYS A 447 1.75 20.24 -0.75
N ALA A 448 1.17 19.17 -1.27
CA ALA A 448 1.05 17.87 -0.62
C ALA A 448 1.16 16.74 -1.63
N THR A 449 1.53 15.57 -1.16
CA THR A 449 1.67 14.37 -2.00
C THR A 449 0.85 13.20 -1.46
N ILE A 450 0.54 12.28 -2.38
CA ILE A 450 0.02 10.95 -2.08
C ILE A 450 1.01 9.91 -2.61
N ASN A 451 1.29 8.87 -1.82
CA ASN A 451 2.20 7.80 -2.23
C ASN A 451 1.43 6.66 -2.90
N PHE A 452 1.81 6.35 -4.14
CA PHE A 452 1.42 5.12 -4.81
C PHE A 452 2.61 4.16 -4.85
N PRO A 453 2.47 2.97 -4.23
CA PRO A 453 3.52 1.97 -4.26
C PRO A 453 3.64 1.35 -5.66
N ALA A 454 4.84 0.93 -6.04
CA ALA A 454 5.06 0.10 -7.22
C ALA A 454 4.55 -1.32 -6.94
N SER A 455 3.28 -1.52 -7.14
CA SER A 455 2.55 -2.76 -6.79
C SER A 455 2.90 -3.93 -7.68
N GLY A 456 3.50 -3.66 -8.86
CA GLY A 456 3.68 -4.67 -9.88
C GLY A 456 2.36 -5.14 -10.50
N PHE A 457 2.41 -6.26 -11.19
CA PHE A 457 1.25 -6.85 -11.85
C PHE A 457 1.38 -8.37 -11.95
N ARG A 458 0.28 -9.04 -12.30
CA ARG A 458 0.28 -10.44 -12.70
C ARG A 458 0.02 -10.54 -14.20
N PHE A 459 0.84 -11.35 -14.89
CA PHE A 459 0.70 -11.55 -16.32
C PHE A 459 -0.65 -12.18 -16.69
N SER A 460 -1.26 -11.68 -17.77
CA SER A 460 -2.52 -12.24 -18.30
C SER A 460 -2.39 -13.64 -18.87
N ASN A 461 -1.18 -14.06 -19.25
CA ASN A 461 -0.88 -15.34 -19.89
C ASN A 461 -0.11 -16.31 -18.99
N GLY A 462 -0.41 -16.37 -17.73
CA GLY A 462 0.25 -17.32 -16.81
C GLY A 462 0.28 -16.87 -15.36
N GLY A 463 -0.25 -15.67 -15.07
CA GLY A 463 -0.47 -15.18 -13.71
C GLY A 463 0.79 -14.94 -12.88
N ALA A 464 1.97 -15.01 -13.47
CA ALA A 464 3.22 -14.75 -12.77
C ALA A 464 3.25 -13.30 -12.28
N LEU A 465 3.65 -13.13 -11.02
CA LEU A 465 3.86 -11.82 -10.41
C LEU A 465 5.14 -11.21 -10.95
N ASN A 466 5.11 -9.94 -11.35
CA ASN A 466 6.27 -9.22 -11.86
C ASN A 466 6.30 -7.77 -11.37
N ASP A 467 7.48 -7.17 -11.40
CA ASP A 467 7.77 -5.74 -11.19
C ASP A 467 7.31 -5.15 -9.86
N VAL A 468 7.09 -5.98 -8.83
CA VAL A 468 6.84 -5.48 -7.47
C VAL A 468 8.06 -4.72 -6.97
N GLY A 469 7.86 -3.43 -6.74
CA GLY A 469 8.92 -2.52 -6.28
C GLY A 469 9.93 -2.12 -7.34
N ASN A 470 9.74 -2.47 -8.61
CA ASN A 470 10.76 -2.28 -9.63
C ASN A 470 10.33 -1.40 -10.81
N SER A 471 9.15 -1.51 -11.33
CA SER A 471 8.69 -0.63 -12.41
C SER A 471 7.19 -0.32 -12.28
N GLY A 472 6.82 0.84 -12.80
CA GLY A 472 5.56 1.45 -12.48
C GLY A 472 4.39 0.91 -13.25
N TYR A 473 3.78 -0.12 -12.76
CA TYR A 473 2.38 -0.34 -13.00
C TYR A 473 1.63 0.08 -11.71
N TYR A 474 1.03 1.25 -11.76
CA TYR A 474 0.26 1.88 -10.68
C TYR A 474 -1.23 1.63 -10.89
#